data_252e66c0d5c233acb604f71edf7e0816
#
_entry.id   252e66c0d5c233acb604f71edf7e0816
#
_cell.length_a   1.000
_cell.length_b   1.000
_cell.length_c   1.000
_cell.angle_alpha   90.00
_cell.angle_beta   90.00
_cell.angle_gamma   90.00
#
_symmetry.space_group_name_H-M   'P 1'
#
loop_
_entity.id
_entity.type
_entity.pdbx_description
1 polymer ?
#
loop_
_entity_poly.entity_id
_entity_poly.type
_entity_poly.pdbx_seq_one_letter_code
_entity_poly.pdbx_strand_id
1 'polypeptide(L)'
;SEYVLITNKLLKQLEILEDVSSKKKDELLISKFSGTALEALKENGSEVTGDKSYENLQERILKAQEIEFFIPSGLEAQLRQYQREGFEWLMRLCTWGAGGILADDMGLGKTVQAIAVLLGRKILGSSLLVVPTAVLYNWKSEMVRFAPGLRFADFNSGNREEILKNLKDYDVILCTYGVLNTEIEALCKVEWNLAVLDEAHAIKNKATQTSHSVMKINAQGRILLSGTPIQNDLSEIWNLFEFANPGYLGSYQQFGDRFILPIEKKKDKEKQHLLKQLISPFILRRTKAEVLDELPEKTELIVPVELSEEEMAIYENIRTRTLSGLQSEKINPIEALMALTKLRQAACSPELVDKHLTIPSSKIRVFLELVSELKENKHRALVFSQFTSFLALVRQALDKAGIEYLYLDGSVPAAQRKKLVETFQNGDMPLFLISLKAGGTGLNLTAADYVIHLDPWWNPAVEDQASDRAYRIGQKRPVTIYKLISEKTVEQKILELHKTKKNLADALLEGSDVAKKLSKEEILELLQLS
;
A
#
# COMPACT_ATOMS: atom_id res chain seq x y z
N SER A 1 -25.67 21.55 46.08
CA SER A 1 -24.74 21.26 44.97
C SER A 1 -23.71 20.29 45.51
N GLU A 2 -23.84 19.00 45.15
CA GLU A 2 -22.80 18.02 45.46
C GLU A 2 -21.72 18.14 44.37
N TYR A 3 -20.49 18.40 44.76
CA TYR A 3 -19.33 18.40 43.88
C TYR A 3 -18.72 17.01 43.91
N VAL A 4 -18.71 16.33 42.76
CA VAL A 4 -17.99 15.08 42.60
C VAL A 4 -16.56 15.41 42.19
N LEU A 5 -15.59 15.00 42.98
CA LEU A 5 -14.16 15.10 42.64
C LEU A 5 -13.83 14.07 41.59
N ILE A 6 -13.65 14.49 40.34
CA ILE A 6 -13.21 13.63 39.25
C ILE A 6 -11.71 13.38 39.40
N THR A 7 -11.33 12.15 39.67
CA THR A 7 -9.91 11.76 39.69
C THR A 7 -9.32 11.77 38.28
N ASN A 8 -8.01 12.02 38.12
CA ASN A 8 -7.32 11.94 36.83
C ASN A 8 -7.53 10.59 36.11
N LYS A 9 -7.71 9.52 36.87
CA LYS A 9 -8.02 8.19 36.38
C LYS A 9 -9.42 8.14 35.75
N LEU A 10 -10.42 8.68 36.41
CA LEU A 10 -11.79 8.73 35.92
C LEU A 10 -11.89 9.64 34.68
N LEU A 11 -11.14 10.75 34.67
CA LEU A 11 -11.11 11.69 33.56
C LEU A 11 -10.56 11.00 32.29
N LYS A 12 -9.46 10.23 32.39
CA LYS A 12 -8.92 9.42 31.30
C LYS A 12 -9.89 8.35 30.82
N GLN A 13 -10.62 7.71 31.73
CA GLN A 13 -11.63 6.71 31.37
C GLN A 13 -12.81 7.32 30.60
N LEU A 14 -13.26 8.50 31.02
CA LEU A 14 -14.32 9.26 30.33
C LEU A 14 -13.85 9.73 28.94
N GLU A 15 -12.60 10.18 28.80
CA GLU A 15 -12.01 10.53 27.52
C GLU A 15 -11.96 9.32 26.55
N ILE A 16 -11.56 8.13 27.02
CA ILE A 16 -11.57 6.90 26.23
C ILE A 16 -13.01 6.57 25.79
N LEU A 17 -13.98 6.65 26.68
CA LEU A 17 -15.38 6.41 26.36
C LEU A 17 -15.92 7.43 25.35
N GLU A 18 -15.56 8.69 25.48
CA GLU A 18 -15.94 9.74 24.54
C GLU A 18 -15.30 9.51 23.16
N ASP A 19 -14.05 9.03 23.13
CA ASP A 19 -13.32 8.76 21.89
C ASP A 19 -13.82 7.51 21.11
N VAL A 20 -14.42 6.53 21.80
CA VAL A 20 -15.01 5.32 21.16
C VAL A 20 -16.52 5.40 20.97
N SER A 21 -17.15 6.50 21.38
CA SER A 21 -18.59 6.70 21.31
C SER A 21 -18.98 7.77 20.28
N SER A 22 -20.20 7.68 19.79
CA SER A 22 -20.86 8.72 19.01
C SER A 22 -22.06 9.26 19.77
N LYS A 23 -22.24 10.58 19.79
CA LYS A 23 -23.34 11.23 20.49
C LYS A 23 -24.59 11.25 19.60
N LYS A 24 -25.68 10.68 20.08
CA LYS A 24 -26.98 10.74 19.41
C LYS A 24 -28.02 11.24 20.39
N LYS A 25 -28.36 12.53 20.30
CA LYS A 25 -29.18 13.26 21.30
C LYS A 25 -28.51 13.18 22.69
N ASP A 26 -29.18 12.58 23.68
CA ASP A 26 -28.69 12.44 25.05
C ASP A 26 -28.02 11.07 25.33
N GLU A 27 -27.85 10.24 24.31
CA GLU A 27 -27.26 8.89 24.41
C GLU A 27 -25.87 8.85 23.77
N LEU A 28 -24.94 8.10 24.39
CA LEU A 28 -23.66 7.73 23.82
C LEU A 28 -23.80 6.36 23.17
N LEU A 29 -23.64 6.32 21.85
CA LEU A 29 -23.61 5.07 21.09
C LEU A 29 -22.17 4.58 20.99
N ILE A 30 -21.92 3.39 21.47
CA ILE A 30 -20.62 2.72 21.38
C ILE A 30 -20.68 1.70 20.22
N SER A 31 -19.66 1.72 19.37
CA SER A 31 -19.59 0.75 18.28
C SER A 31 -19.44 -0.68 18.82
N LYS A 32 -20.11 -1.65 18.16
CA LYS A 32 -19.92 -3.08 18.46
C LYS A 32 -18.46 -3.56 18.38
N PHE A 33 -17.59 -2.82 17.70
CA PHE A 33 -16.17 -3.13 17.57
C PHE A 33 -15.31 -2.55 18.72
N SER A 34 -15.88 -1.74 19.61
CA SER A 34 -15.16 -1.15 20.73
C SER A 34 -14.98 -2.08 21.94
N GLY A 35 -15.29 -3.38 21.79
CA GLY A 35 -15.16 -4.37 22.85
C GLY A 35 -13.76 -4.40 23.49
N THR A 36 -12.71 -4.35 22.69
CA THR A 36 -11.32 -4.30 23.15
C THR A 36 -10.98 -3.01 23.90
N ALA A 37 -11.53 -1.86 23.48
CA ALA A 37 -11.37 -0.59 24.22
C ALA A 37 -12.14 -0.59 25.55
N LEU A 38 -13.29 -1.28 25.61
CA LEU A 38 -14.06 -1.45 26.85
C LEU A 38 -13.37 -2.44 27.81
N GLU A 39 -12.66 -3.44 27.31
CA GLU A 39 -11.81 -4.33 28.12
C GLU A 39 -10.67 -3.56 28.80
N ALA A 40 -10.02 -2.64 28.09
CA ALA A 40 -9.01 -1.77 28.69
C ALA A 40 -9.57 -0.90 29.84
N LEU A 41 -10.86 -0.53 29.81
CA LEU A 41 -11.52 0.12 30.93
C LEU A 41 -11.71 -0.81 32.13
N LYS A 42 -12.05 -2.10 31.89
CA LYS A 42 -12.17 -3.11 32.96
C LYS A 42 -10.82 -3.39 33.62
N GLU A 43 -9.75 -3.56 32.87
CA GLU A 43 -8.39 -3.72 33.39
C GLU A 43 -7.96 -2.55 34.26
N ASN A 44 -8.45 -1.34 33.98
CA ASN A 44 -8.26 -0.16 34.79
C ASN A 44 -9.20 -0.07 36.01
N GLY A 45 -9.97 -1.14 36.32
CA GLY A 45 -10.79 -1.27 37.52
C GLY A 45 -12.18 -0.63 37.42
N SER A 46 -12.70 -0.41 36.19
CA SER A 46 -14.10 -0.01 35.99
C SER A 46 -14.96 -1.24 35.77
N GLU A 47 -16.12 -1.28 36.38
CA GLU A 47 -17.14 -2.28 36.09
C GLU A 47 -17.94 -1.81 34.86
N VAL A 48 -17.88 -2.58 33.77
CA VAL A 48 -18.63 -2.28 32.56
C VAL A 48 -19.76 -3.30 32.43
N THR A 49 -20.98 -2.83 32.59
CA THR A 49 -22.20 -3.63 32.39
C THR A 49 -22.90 -3.13 31.14
N GLY A 50 -23.51 -4.03 30.39
CA GLY A 50 -24.20 -3.73 29.14
C GLY A 50 -25.51 -4.46 28.99
N ASP A 51 -26.23 -4.19 27.90
CA ASP A 51 -27.43 -4.92 27.53
C ASP A 51 -27.09 -6.31 26.97
N LYS A 52 -28.15 -7.10 26.64
CA LYS A 52 -27.98 -8.42 26.01
C LYS A 52 -27.13 -8.41 24.73
N SER A 53 -27.14 -7.31 23.98
CA SER A 53 -26.33 -7.19 22.75
C SER A 53 -24.85 -7.11 23.09
N TYR A 54 -24.49 -6.40 24.15
CA TYR A 54 -23.13 -6.32 24.65
C TYR A 54 -22.66 -7.66 25.23
N GLU A 55 -23.50 -8.34 26.03
CA GLU A 55 -23.19 -9.65 26.59
C GLU A 55 -22.96 -10.69 25.46
N ASN A 56 -23.84 -10.73 24.47
CA ASN A 56 -23.71 -11.59 23.28
C ASN A 56 -22.42 -11.29 22.49
N LEU A 57 -22.04 -10.01 22.38
CA LEU A 57 -20.81 -9.63 21.70
C LEU A 57 -19.58 -10.12 22.49
N GLN A 58 -19.56 -9.92 23.80
CA GLN A 58 -18.49 -10.40 24.69
C GLN A 58 -18.35 -11.92 24.59
N GLU A 59 -19.46 -12.64 24.66
CA GLU A 59 -19.47 -14.10 24.50
C GLU A 59 -18.90 -14.54 23.14
N ARG A 60 -19.24 -13.84 22.06
CA ARG A 60 -18.69 -14.12 20.73
C ARG A 60 -17.20 -13.85 20.64
N ILE A 61 -16.71 -12.77 21.25
CA ILE A 61 -15.27 -12.45 21.31
C ILE A 61 -14.52 -13.52 22.08
N LEU A 62 -15.01 -13.89 23.28
CA LEU A 62 -14.41 -14.94 24.11
C LEU A 62 -14.39 -16.28 23.39
N LYS A 63 -15.53 -16.71 22.81
CA LYS A 63 -15.60 -17.91 22.00
C LYS A 63 -14.60 -17.91 20.84
N ALA A 64 -14.46 -16.76 20.15
CA ALA A 64 -13.51 -16.66 19.04
C ALA A 64 -12.05 -16.75 19.50
N GLN A 65 -11.72 -16.36 20.74
CA GLN A 65 -10.39 -16.52 21.33
C GLN A 65 -10.09 -17.99 21.67
N GLU A 66 -11.09 -18.77 22.10
CA GLU A 66 -10.95 -20.17 22.48
C GLU A 66 -10.92 -21.14 21.27
N ILE A 67 -11.44 -20.71 20.10
CA ILE A 67 -11.45 -21.57 18.91
C ILE A 67 -10.05 -21.77 18.38
N GLU A 68 -9.65 -23.03 18.24
CA GLU A 68 -8.47 -23.42 17.49
C GLU A 68 -8.81 -23.53 16.00
N PHE A 69 -8.12 -22.75 15.16
CA PHE A 69 -8.34 -22.78 13.72
C PHE A 69 -7.31 -23.68 13.04
N PHE A 70 -7.79 -24.70 12.36
CA PHE A 70 -6.94 -25.59 11.58
C PHE A 70 -6.83 -25.09 10.14
N ILE A 71 -5.65 -25.27 9.55
CA ILE A 71 -5.44 -24.97 8.13
C ILE A 71 -6.39 -25.87 7.31
N PRO A 72 -7.16 -25.30 6.37
CA PRO A 72 -8.12 -26.08 5.58
C PRO A 72 -7.44 -27.20 4.81
N SER A 73 -8.00 -28.41 4.86
CA SER A 73 -7.43 -29.62 4.23
C SER A 73 -7.30 -29.54 2.69
N GLY A 74 -7.98 -28.60 2.04
CA GLY A 74 -7.86 -28.36 0.60
C GLY A 74 -6.80 -27.31 0.22
N LEU A 75 -6.01 -26.81 1.17
CA LEU A 75 -4.92 -25.87 0.88
C LEU A 75 -3.66 -26.65 0.47
N GLU A 76 -3.25 -26.53 -0.79
CA GLU A 76 -2.02 -27.11 -1.34
C GLU A 76 -0.82 -26.17 -1.16
N ALA A 77 -0.62 -25.69 0.07
CA ALA A 77 0.51 -24.87 0.47
C ALA A 77 0.88 -25.15 1.92
N GLN A 78 2.18 -25.21 2.19
CA GLN A 78 2.67 -25.21 3.56
C GLN A 78 2.84 -23.78 4.04
N LEU A 79 1.95 -23.33 4.94
CA LEU A 79 2.06 -22.02 5.55
C LEU A 79 3.26 -21.97 6.50
N ARG A 80 4.07 -20.92 6.42
CA ARG A 80 5.08 -20.60 7.43
C ARG A 80 4.39 -20.21 8.74
N GLN A 81 5.12 -20.27 9.86
CA GLN A 81 4.55 -20.00 11.18
C GLN A 81 3.80 -18.66 11.23
N TYR A 82 4.43 -17.58 10.79
CA TYR A 82 3.78 -16.27 10.77
C TYR A 82 2.55 -16.20 9.84
N GLN A 83 2.56 -16.94 8.72
CA GLN A 83 1.40 -17.01 7.81
C GLN A 83 0.23 -17.74 8.45
N ARG A 84 0.52 -18.80 9.22
CA ARG A 84 -0.48 -19.51 10.00
C ARG A 84 -1.10 -18.60 11.07
N GLU A 85 -0.28 -17.87 11.80
CA GLU A 85 -0.72 -16.87 12.78
C GLU A 85 -1.62 -15.80 12.16
N GLY A 86 -1.25 -15.30 10.96
CA GLY A 86 -2.06 -14.34 10.22
C GLY A 86 -3.40 -14.91 9.74
N PHE A 87 -3.41 -16.16 9.28
CA PHE A 87 -4.63 -16.88 8.95
C PHE A 87 -5.54 -17.03 10.18
N GLU A 88 -5.01 -17.50 11.31
CA GLU A 88 -5.76 -17.69 12.55
C GLU A 88 -6.33 -16.37 13.07
N TRP A 89 -5.53 -15.29 13.03
CA TRP A 89 -5.95 -13.95 13.42
C TRP A 89 -7.12 -13.44 12.57
N LEU A 90 -7.05 -13.58 11.25
CA LEU A 90 -8.15 -13.22 10.34
C LEU A 90 -9.40 -14.05 10.61
N MET A 91 -9.25 -15.35 10.82
CA MET A 91 -10.36 -16.24 11.15
C MET A 91 -11.05 -15.84 12.45
N ARG A 92 -10.28 -15.51 13.49
CA ARG A 92 -10.81 -15.01 14.77
C ARG A 92 -11.64 -13.74 14.58
N LEU A 93 -11.08 -12.72 13.90
CA LEU A 93 -11.81 -11.48 13.63
C LEU A 93 -13.13 -11.74 12.90
N CYS A 94 -13.09 -12.50 11.82
CA CYS A 94 -14.28 -12.82 11.04
C CYS A 94 -15.32 -13.61 11.84
N THR A 95 -14.91 -14.42 12.83
CA THR A 95 -15.84 -15.24 13.64
C THR A 95 -16.72 -14.39 14.54
N TRP A 96 -16.19 -13.35 15.16
CA TRP A 96 -17.01 -12.44 15.96
C TRP A 96 -17.57 -11.25 15.17
N GLY A 97 -17.30 -11.18 13.86
CA GLY A 97 -17.88 -10.22 12.93
C GLY A 97 -17.12 -8.91 12.82
N ALA A 98 -15.83 -8.93 13.14
CA ALA A 98 -14.91 -7.83 12.85
C ALA A 98 -14.17 -8.05 11.54
N GLY A 99 -13.75 -6.96 10.92
CA GLY A 99 -12.84 -6.96 9.80
C GLY A 99 -11.39 -6.77 10.23
N GLY A 100 -10.46 -7.20 9.37
CA GLY A 100 -9.02 -7.09 9.60
C GLY A 100 -8.26 -6.51 8.43
N ILE A 101 -7.17 -5.83 8.73
CA ILE A 101 -6.24 -5.26 7.74
C ILE A 101 -4.93 -6.02 7.85
N LEU A 102 -4.67 -6.92 6.90
CA LEU A 102 -3.40 -7.64 6.81
C LEU A 102 -2.40 -6.76 6.06
N ALA A 103 -1.51 -6.17 6.83
CA ALA A 103 -0.60 -5.11 6.39
C ALA A 103 0.87 -5.58 6.31
N ASP A 104 1.10 -6.89 6.24
CA ASP A 104 2.42 -7.51 6.08
C ASP A 104 3.19 -6.90 4.91
N ASP A 105 4.50 -6.83 5.02
CA ASP A 105 5.38 -6.40 3.93
C ASP A 105 5.10 -7.19 2.64
N MET A 106 5.40 -6.56 1.50
CA MET A 106 5.21 -7.21 0.21
C MET A 106 6.10 -8.45 0.09
N GLY A 107 5.54 -9.53 -0.46
CA GLY A 107 6.26 -10.80 -0.61
C GLY A 107 6.17 -11.74 0.60
N LEU A 108 5.54 -11.36 1.71
CA LEU A 108 5.28 -12.22 2.86
C LEU A 108 4.10 -13.19 2.67
N GLY A 109 3.49 -13.22 1.49
CA GLY A 109 2.43 -14.18 1.17
C GLY A 109 1.06 -13.82 1.73
N LYS A 110 0.66 -12.54 1.68
CA LYS A 110 -0.71 -12.12 2.01
C LYS A 110 -1.77 -12.85 1.20
N THR A 111 -1.51 -13.10 -0.08
CA THR A 111 -2.41 -13.81 -0.99
C THR A 111 -2.71 -15.23 -0.50
N VAL A 112 -1.70 -16.02 -0.14
CA VAL A 112 -1.91 -17.40 0.33
C VAL A 112 -2.63 -17.43 1.68
N GLN A 113 -2.38 -16.48 2.57
CA GLN A 113 -3.12 -16.32 3.83
C GLN A 113 -4.61 -16.04 3.56
N ALA A 114 -4.91 -15.12 2.64
CA ALA A 114 -6.28 -14.80 2.25
C ALA A 114 -6.98 -15.97 1.54
N ILE A 115 -6.29 -16.72 0.67
CA ILE A 115 -6.81 -17.94 0.04
C ILE A 115 -7.15 -18.99 1.10
N ALA A 116 -6.31 -19.15 2.12
CA ALA A 116 -6.60 -20.06 3.23
C ALA A 116 -7.88 -19.66 3.99
N VAL A 117 -8.10 -18.36 4.22
CA VAL A 117 -9.34 -17.85 4.86
C VAL A 117 -10.55 -18.06 3.96
N LEU A 118 -10.46 -17.75 2.66
CA LEU A 118 -11.53 -18.00 1.68
C LEU A 118 -11.92 -19.48 1.66
N LEU A 119 -10.93 -20.36 1.64
CA LEU A 119 -11.14 -21.81 1.65
C LEU A 119 -11.77 -22.30 2.96
N GLY A 120 -11.30 -21.81 4.10
CA GLY A 120 -11.81 -22.17 5.44
C GLY A 120 -13.24 -21.69 5.67
N ARG A 121 -13.67 -20.64 5.00
CA ARG A 121 -15.01 -20.06 5.15
C ARG A 121 -15.99 -20.42 4.04
N LYS A 122 -15.59 -21.16 3.01
CA LYS A 122 -16.44 -21.47 1.83
C LYS A 122 -17.79 -22.10 2.16
N ILE A 123 -17.87 -22.86 3.26
CA ILE A 123 -19.11 -23.49 3.70
C ILE A 123 -20.17 -22.50 4.23
N LEU A 124 -19.76 -21.27 4.56
CA LEU A 124 -20.63 -20.23 5.10
C LEU A 124 -21.31 -19.39 4.00
N GLY A 125 -20.91 -19.56 2.75
CA GLY A 125 -21.46 -18.86 1.60
C GLY A 125 -20.38 -18.28 0.68
N SER A 126 -20.82 -17.65 -0.41
CA SER A 126 -19.93 -17.08 -1.42
C SER A 126 -19.21 -15.83 -0.91
N SER A 127 -17.99 -15.65 -1.34
CA SER A 127 -17.13 -14.51 -1.00
C SER A 127 -16.88 -13.62 -2.22
N LEU A 128 -16.73 -12.32 -2.00
CA LEU A 128 -16.36 -11.36 -3.02
C LEU A 128 -14.88 -10.99 -2.87
N LEU A 129 -14.09 -11.21 -3.90
CA LEU A 129 -12.68 -10.84 -3.95
C LEU A 129 -12.48 -9.73 -4.98
N VAL A 130 -12.08 -8.54 -4.52
CA VAL A 130 -11.85 -7.36 -5.36
C VAL A 130 -10.37 -7.07 -5.44
N VAL A 131 -9.86 -6.99 -6.66
CA VAL A 131 -8.43 -6.85 -6.91
C VAL A 131 -8.13 -5.80 -7.99
N PRO A 132 -6.94 -5.19 -7.99
CA PRO A 132 -6.50 -4.40 -9.14
C PRO A 132 -6.42 -5.26 -10.42
N THR A 133 -6.72 -4.67 -11.57
CA THR A 133 -6.67 -5.36 -12.88
C THR A 133 -5.32 -6.05 -13.12
N ALA A 134 -4.26 -5.44 -12.67
CA ALA A 134 -2.90 -5.90 -12.86
C ALA A 134 -2.54 -7.20 -12.12
N VAL A 135 -3.19 -7.49 -10.99
CA VAL A 135 -2.94 -8.72 -10.22
C VAL A 135 -4.02 -9.78 -10.41
N LEU A 136 -5.07 -9.48 -11.18
CA LEU A 136 -6.19 -10.40 -11.45
C LEU A 136 -5.72 -11.79 -11.92
N TYR A 137 -4.79 -11.82 -12.86
CA TYR A 137 -4.25 -13.07 -13.38
C TYR A 137 -3.45 -13.84 -12.32
N ASN A 138 -2.68 -13.13 -11.53
CA ASN A 138 -1.89 -13.73 -10.45
C ASN A 138 -2.81 -14.40 -9.42
N TRP A 139 -3.90 -13.74 -9.01
CA TRP A 139 -4.88 -14.30 -8.11
C TRP A 139 -5.51 -15.59 -8.65
N LYS A 140 -5.90 -15.60 -9.92
CA LYS A 140 -6.42 -16.82 -10.57
C LYS A 140 -5.41 -17.96 -10.53
N SER A 141 -4.16 -17.66 -10.88
CA SER A 141 -3.08 -18.65 -10.89
C SER A 141 -2.78 -19.19 -9.48
N GLU A 142 -2.77 -18.32 -8.47
CA GLU A 142 -2.52 -18.70 -7.08
C GLU A 142 -3.69 -19.49 -6.48
N MET A 143 -4.94 -19.13 -6.78
CA MET A 143 -6.12 -19.93 -6.36
C MET A 143 -6.10 -21.33 -6.96
N VAL A 144 -5.83 -21.47 -8.26
CA VAL A 144 -5.70 -22.78 -8.90
C VAL A 144 -4.54 -23.59 -8.31
N ARG A 145 -3.44 -22.94 -7.98
CA ARG A 145 -2.24 -23.61 -7.43
C ARG A 145 -2.40 -24.01 -5.97
N PHE A 146 -2.93 -23.13 -5.12
CA PHE A 146 -2.95 -23.33 -3.68
C PHE A 146 -4.28 -23.85 -3.14
N ALA A 147 -5.36 -23.69 -3.88
CA ALA A 147 -6.69 -24.15 -3.48
C ALA A 147 -7.48 -24.67 -4.69
N PRO A 148 -7.07 -25.77 -5.35
CA PRO A 148 -7.69 -26.27 -6.58
C PRO A 148 -9.16 -26.68 -6.38
N GLY A 149 -9.56 -26.98 -5.15
CA GLY A 149 -10.94 -27.26 -4.77
C GLY A 149 -11.82 -26.02 -4.52
N LEU A 150 -11.30 -24.81 -4.70
CA LEU A 150 -12.04 -23.56 -4.53
C LEU A 150 -12.66 -23.16 -5.88
N ARG A 151 -13.99 -23.20 -5.97
CA ARG A 151 -14.72 -22.82 -7.18
C ARG A 151 -14.84 -21.31 -7.27
N PHE A 152 -14.23 -20.70 -8.27
CA PHE A 152 -14.32 -19.25 -8.45
C PHE A 152 -14.84 -18.87 -9.84
N ALA A 153 -15.58 -17.76 -9.90
CA ALA A 153 -16.01 -17.15 -11.16
C ALA A 153 -15.27 -15.83 -11.40
N ASP A 154 -14.84 -15.63 -12.65
CA ASP A 154 -14.29 -14.37 -13.10
C ASP A 154 -15.40 -13.41 -13.55
N PHE A 155 -15.74 -12.47 -12.72
CA PHE A 155 -16.80 -11.49 -12.98
C PHE A 155 -16.39 -10.40 -14.00
N ASN A 156 -15.12 -10.36 -14.40
CA ASN A 156 -14.65 -9.44 -15.44
C ASN A 156 -14.92 -9.96 -16.86
N SER A 157 -15.05 -11.28 -17.01
CA SER A 157 -15.32 -11.97 -18.27
C SER A 157 -16.50 -12.91 -18.09
N GLY A 158 -17.42 -12.94 -19.04
CA GLY A 158 -18.58 -13.83 -19.01
C GLY A 158 -19.90 -13.13 -18.75
N ASN A 159 -20.96 -13.95 -18.63
CA ASN A 159 -22.32 -13.47 -18.37
C ASN A 159 -22.50 -13.20 -16.86
N ARG A 160 -22.40 -11.95 -16.45
CA ARG A 160 -22.47 -11.51 -15.05
C ARG A 160 -23.81 -11.84 -14.40
N GLU A 161 -24.90 -11.68 -15.13
CA GLU A 161 -26.24 -12.04 -14.61
C GLU A 161 -26.36 -13.53 -14.32
N GLU A 162 -25.81 -14.36 -15.18
CA GLU A 162 -25.80 -15.81 -15.00
C GLU A 162 -24.97 -16.23 -13.80
N ILE A 163 -23.79 -15.62 -13.62
CA ILE A 163 -22.93 -15.83 -12.44
C ILE A 163 -23.70 -15.51 -11.15
N LEU A 164 -24.39 -14.37 -11.09
CA LEU A 164 -25.14 -13.98 -9.89
C LEU A 164 -26.40 -14.84 -9.67
N LYS A 165 -27.05 -15.31 -10.73
CA LYS A 165 -28.18 -16.28 -10.61
C LYS A 165 -27.73 -17.62 -10.04
N ASN A 166 -26.54 -18.07 -10.43
CA ASN A 166 -25.97 -19.36 -10.03
C ASN A 166 -24.87 -19.18 -8.93
N LEU A 167 -25.02 -18.18 -8.09
CA LEU A 167 -24.02 -17.81 -7.08
C LEU A 167 -23.61 -18.99 -6.17
N LYS A 168 -24.55 -19.91 -5.88
CA LYS A 168 -24.29 -21.12 -5.05
C LYS A 168 -23.29 -22.09 -5.67
N ASP A 169 -23.03 -22.00 -6.99
CA ASP A 169 -22.07 -22.83 -7.68
C ASP A 169 -20.63 -22.34 -7.47
N TYR A 170 -20.46 -21.14 -6.90
CA TYR A 170 -19.17 -20.51 -6.71
C TYR A 170 -18.89 -20.18 -5.25
N ASP A 171 -17.69 -20.51 -4.81
CA ASP A 171 -17.20 -20.17 -3.47
C ASP A 171 -16.62 -18.73 -3.45
N VAL A 172 -16.08 -18.25 -4.58
CA VAL A 172 -15.50 -16.91 -4.73
C VAL A 172 -15.92 -16.26 -6.04
N ILE A 173 -16.38 -15.04 -5.97
CA ILE A 173 -16.56 -14.16 -7.13
C ILE A 173 -15.38 -13.18 -7.17
N LEU A 174 -14.59 -13.27 -8.24
CA LEU A 174 -13.40 -12.45 -8.45
C LEU A 174 -13.71 -11.31 -9.41
N CYS A 175 -13.56 -10.06 -8.97
CA CYS A 175 -13.74 -8.89 -9.83
C CYS A 175 -12.62 -7.85 -9.63
N THR A 176 -12.49 -6.94 -10.59
CA THR A 176 -11.62 -5.76 -10.44
C THR A 176 -12.36 -4.58 -9.85
N TYR A 177 -11.64 -3.60 -9.28
CA TYR A 177 -12.24 -2.36 -8.79
C TYR A 177 -13.04 -1.61 -9.88
N GLY A 178 -12.58 -1.67 -11.14
CA GLY A 178 -13.30 -1.07 -12.27
C GLY A 178 -14.66 -1.73 -12.50
N VAL A 179 -14.70 -3.06 -12.50
CA VAL A 179 -15.94 -3.82 -12.66
C VAL A 179 -16.85 -3.66 -11.44
N LEU A 180 -16.29 -3.64 -10.24
CA LEU A 180 -17.06 -3.33 -9.02
C LEU A 180 -17.81 -2.00 -9.16
N ASN A 181 -17.13 -0.94 -9.64
CA ASN A 181 -17.73 0.39 -9.80
C ASN A 181 -18.92 0.39 -10.76
N THR A 182 -18.86 -0.39 -11.84
CA THR A 182 -19.94 -0.47 -12.84
C THR A 182 -21.10 -1.36 -12.40
N GLU A 183 -20.83 -2.40 -11.61
CA GLU A 183 -21.79 -3.45 -11.23
C GLU A 183 -22.22 -3.38 -9.77
N ILE A 184 -21.90 -2.31 -9.07
CA ILE A 184 -22.13 -2.21 -7.62
C ILE A 184 -23.60 -2.39 -7.24
N GLU A 185 -24.54 -1.93 -8.06
CA GLU A 185 -25.98 -2.07 -7.78
C GLU A 185 -26.46 -3.52 -7.78
N ALA A 186 -25.80 -4.38 -8.53
CA ALA A 186 -26.07 -5.82 -8.52
C ALA A 186 -25.34 -6.51 -7.35
N LEU A 187 -24.07 -6.17 -7.15
CA LEU A 187 -23.22 -6.79 -6.13
C LEU A 187 -23.60 -6.43 -4.69
N CYS A 188 -24.15 -5.22 -4.45
CA CYS A 188 -24.61 -4.82 -3.12
C CYS A 188 -25.90 -5.51 -2.66
N LYS A 189 -26.67 -6.11 -3.58
CA LYS A 189 -27.88 -6.88 -3.25
C LYS A 189 -27.55 -8.28 -2.73
N VAL A 190 -26.34 -8.74 -2.94
CA VAL A 190 -25.87 -10.05 -2.46
C VAL A 190 -25.37 -9.90 -1.03
N GLU A 191 -25.76 -10.83 -0.17
CA GLU A 191 -25.17 -10.97 1.16
C GLU A 191 -23.94 -11.87 1.06
N TRP A 192 -22.75 -11.26 1.14
CA TRP A 192 -21.47 -11.95 1.03
C TRP A 192 -21.05 -12.52 2.39
N ASN A 193 -20.57 -13.76 2.41
CA ASN A 193 -19.92 -14.30 3.60
C ASN A 193 -18.65 -13.49 3.95
N LEU A 194 -17.84 -13.18 2.93
CA LEU A 194 -16.60 -12.42 3.10
C LEU A 194 -16.39 -11.49 1.91
N ALA A 195 -15.96 -10.25 2.18
CA ALA A 195 -15.42 -9.35 1.17
C ALA A 195 -13.93 -9.13 1.42
N VAL A 196 -13.12 -9.45 0.43
CA VAL A 196 -11.66 -9.27 0.47
C VAL A 196 -11.26 -8.22 -0.56
N LEU A 197 -10.57 -7.17 -0.13
CA LEU A 197 -10.00 -6.15 -1.02
C LEU A 197 -8.48 -6.27 -1.03
N ASP A 198 -7.91 -6.56 -2.19
CA ASP A 198 -6.45 -6.55 -2.35
C ASP A 198 -5.96 -5.18 -2.81
N GLU A 199 -4.73 -4.85 -2.43
CA GLU A 199 -4.11 -3.53 -2.63
C GLU A 199 -5.08 -2.41 -2.19
N ALA A 200 -5.48 -2.47 -0.91
CA ALA A 200 -6.49 -1.59 -0.33
C ALA A 200 -6.15 -0.08 -0.42
N HIS A 201 -4.95 0.28 -0.86
CA HIS A 201 -4.62 1.66 -1.22
C HIS A 201 -5.56 2.25 -2.30
N ALA A 202 -6.24 1.40 -3.09
CA ALA A 202 -7.24 1.82 -4.06
C ALA A 202 -8.43 2.58 -3.44
N ILE A 203 -8.70 2.37 -2.17
CA ILE A 203 -9.82 2.98 -1.45
C ILE A 203 -9.42 4.01 -0.40
N LYS A 204 -8.16 4.40 -0.30
CA LYS A 204 -7.67 5.35 0.72
C LYS A 204 -8.35 6.71 0.68
N ASN A 205 -8.70 7.20 -0.50
CA ASN A 205 -9.38 8.48 -0.67
C ASN A 205 -10.90 8.29 -0.67
N LYS A 206 -11.58 8.80 0.37
CA LYS A 206 -13.03 8.73 0.54
C LYS A 206 -13.83 9.39 -0.60
N ALA A 207 -13.26 10.36 -1.32
CA ALA A 207 -13.94 11.09 -2.39
C ALA A 207 -14.00 10.31 -3.72
N THR A 208 -13.33 9.15 -3.82
CA THR A 208 -13.32 8.37 -5.06
C THR A 208 -14.57 7.53 -5.22
N GLN A 209 -14.99 7.32 -6.46
CA GLN A 209 -16.09 6.43 -6.80
C GLN A 209 -15.83 5.01 -6.26
N THR A 210 -14.60 4.54 -6.34
CA THR A 210 -14.19 3.22 -5.84
C THR A 210 -14.43 3.09 -4.34
N SER A 211 -14.06 4.10 -3.55
CA SER A 211 -14.33 4.13 -2.13
C SER A 211 -15.83 4.07 -1.84
N HIS A 212 -16.62 4.89 -2.52
CA HIS A 212 -18.08 4.86 -2.37
C HIS A 212 -18.71 3.52 -2.77
N SER A 213 -18.18 2.86 -3.80
CA SER A 213 -18.68 1.57 -4.25
C SER A 213 -18.40 0.47 -3.21
N VAL A 214 -17.17 0.35 -2.69
CA VAL A 214 -16.85 -0.70 -1.72
C VAL A 214 -17.63 -0.57 -0.42
N MET A 215 -17.96 0.67 0.01
CA MET A 215 -18.77 0.89 1.23
C MET A 215 -20.20 0.35 1.11
N LYS A 216 -20.72 0.14 -0.11
CA LYS A 216 -22.05 -0.43 -0.36
C LYS A 216 -22.08 -1.97 -0.30
N ILE A 217 -20.92 -2.62 -0.26
CA ILE A 217 -20.85 -4.09 -0.21
C ILE A 217 -21.45 -4.58 1.09
N ASN A 218 -22.45 -5.47 1.00
CA ASN A 218 -23.04 -6.13 2.14
C ASN A 218 -22.30 -7.45 2.43
N ALA A 219 -21.41 -7.46 3.43
CA ALA A 219 -20.60 -8.62 3.80
C ALA A 219 -20.57 -8.84 5.31
N GLN A 220 -20.60 -10.11 5.73
CA GLN A 220 -20.51 -10.50 7.14
C GLN A 220 -19.08 -10.33 7.68
N GLY A 221 -18.07 -10.70 6.90
CA GLY A 221 -16.67 -10.48 7.20
C GLY A 221 -16.02 -9.57 6.15
N ARG A 222 -14.99 -8.81 6.55
CA ARG A 222 -14.29 -7.87 5.66
C ARG A 222 -12.80 -7.92 5.92
N ILE A 223 -12.02 -8.12 4.88
CA ILE A 223 -10.56 -8.21 4.94
C ILE A 223 -9.95 -7.25 3.93
N LEU A 224 -8.96 -6.51 4.37
CA LEU A 224 -8.14 -5.65 3.55
C LEU A 224 -6.70 -6.22 3.50
N LEU A 225 -6.15 -6.32 2.30
CA LEU A 225 -4.75 -6.67 2.09
C LEU A 225 -4.03 -5.43 1.57
N SER A 226 -2.94 -5.04 2.23
CA SER A 226 -2.13 -3.89 1.81
C SER A 226 -0.69 -4.09 2.25
N GLY A 227 0.28 -3.81 1.37
CA GLY A 227 1.68 -3.73 1.77
C GLY A 227 2.03 -2.41 2.47
N THR A 228 1.15 -1.41 2.37
CA THR A 228 1.37 -0.04 2.89
C THR A 228 0.04 0.55 3.37
N PRO A 229 -0.41 0.20 4.59
CA PRO A 229 -1.72 0.61 5.10
C PRO A 229 -1.83 2.12 5.32
N ILE A 230 -0.71 2.79 5.60
CA ILE A 230 -0.62 4.23 5.82
C ILE A 230 0.50 4.78 4.94
N GLN A 231 0.19 5.72 4.06
CA GLN A 231 1.19 6.30 3.15
C GLN A 231 1.32 7.82 3.31
N ASN A 232 0.21 8.54 3.44
CA ASN A 232 0.24 9.99 3.32
C ASN A 232 -0.43 10.76 4.47
N ASP A 233 -1.57 10.32 4.99
CA ASP A 233 -2.27 11.01 6.08
C ASP A 233 -3.20 10.08 6.89
N LEU A 234 -3.65 10.54 8.06
CA LEU A 234 -4.54 9.79 8.93
C LEU A 234 -5.94 9.57 8.33
N SER A 235 -6.36 10.36 7.35
CA SER A 235 -7.64 10.19 6.68
C SER A 235 -7.72 8.87 5.91
N GLU A 236 -6.57 8.33 5.46
CA GLU A 236 -6.48 7.03 4.81
C GLU A 236 -6.89 5.91 5.77
N ILE A 237 -6.44 6.00 7.05
CA ILE A 237 -6.79 5.03 8.09
C ILE A 237 -8.29 5.01 8.31
N TRP A 238 -8.90 6.18 8.46
CA TRP A 238 -10.34 6.27 8.67
C TRP A 238 -11.11 5.55 7.56
N ASN A 239 -10.73 5.74 6.32
CA ASN A 239 -11.44 5.15 5.19
C ASN A 239 -11.27 3.62 5.10
N LEU A 240 -10.08 3.10 5.41
CA LEU A 240 -9.83 1.66 5.51
C LEU A 240 -10.68 1.04 6.64
N PHE A 241 -10.75 1.72 7.80
CA PHE A 241 -11.55 1.26 8.92
C PHE A 241 -13.05 1.37 8.68
N GLU A 242 -13.51 2.38 7.95
CA GLU A 242 -14.93 2.49 7.58
C GLU A 242 -15.38 1.33 6.69
N PHE A 243 -14.49 0.79 5.85
CA PHE A 243 -14.77 -0.46 5.15
C PHE A 243 -14.67 -1.67 6.09
N ALA A 244 -13.54 -1.85 6.81
CA ALA A 244 -13.30 -3.04 7.63
C ALA A 244 -14.30 -3.17 8.78
N ASN A 245 -14.50 -2.08 9.54
CA ASN A 245 -15.31 -2.01 10.76
C ASN A 245 -16.19 -0.75 10.72
N PRO A 246 -17.29 -0.75 9.98
CA PRO A 246 -18.09 0.45 9.75
C PRO A 246 -18.53 1.15 11.03
N GLY A 247 -18.29 2.46 11.10
CA GLY A 247 -18.65 3.31 12.24
C GLY A 247 -17.75 3.16 13.47
N TYR A 248 -16.68 2.33 13.42
CA TYR A 248 -15.79 2.12 14.58
C TYR A 248 -15.06 3.39 15.01
N LEU A 249 -14.51 4.15 14.07
CA LEU A 249 -13.80 5.39 14.36
C LEU A 249 -14.70 6.64 14.34
N GLY A 250 -16.02 6.45 14.35
CA GLY A 250 -17.01 7.52 14.25
C GLY A 250 -17.11 8.13 12.85
N SER A 251 -17.86 9.23 12.73
CA SER A 251 -17.93 9.95 11.45
C SER A 251 -16.58 10.57 11.08
N TYR A 252 -16.37 10.82 9.78
CA TYR A 252 -15.13 11.46 9.31
C TYR A 252 -14.86 12.81 9.99
N GLN A 253 -15.90 13.60 10.25
CA GLN A 253 -15.76 14.86 10.97
C GLN A 253 -15.29 14.65 12.40
N GLN A 254 -15.92 13.72 13.12
CA GLN A 254 -15.52 13.37 14.49
C GLN A 254 -14.10 12.86 14.54
N PHE A 255 -13.70 11.99 13.62
CA PHE A 255 -12.34 11.49 13.52
C PHE A 255 -11.34 12.62 13.21
N GLY A 256 -11.72 13.56 12.33
CA GLY A 256 -10.93 14.75 12.02
C GLY A 256 -10.66 15.62 13.25
N ASP A 257 -11.69 15.90 14.01
CA ASP A 257 -11.60 16.75 15.20
C ASP A 257 -10.84 16.06 16.35
N ARG A 258 -11.02 14.73 16.52
CA ARG A 258 -10.43 13.94 17.61
C ARG A 258 -8.99 13.53 17.38
N PHE A 259 -8.63 13.19 16.13
CA PHE A 259 -7.33 12.58 15.81
C PHE A 259 -6.55 13.37 14.76
N ILE A 260 -7.14 13.69 13.59
CA ILE A 260 -6.37 14.31 12.50
C ILE A 260 -5.82 15.67 12.96
N LEU A 261 -6.68 16.58 13.41
CA LEU A 261 -6.27 17.94 13.81
C LEU A 261 -5.29 17.95 14.99
N PRO A 262 -5.54 17.20 16.11
CA PRO A 262 -4.60 17.15 17.21
C PRO A 262 -3.26 16.51 16.84
N ILE A 263 -3.26 15.40 16.13
CA ILE A 263 -2.04 14.66 15.82
C ILE A 263 -1.22 15.38 14.73
N GLU A 264 -1.85 15.77 13.61
CA GLU A 264 -1.12 16.36 12.48
C GLU A 264 -0.72 17.81 12.71
N LYS A 265 -1.60 18.62 13.31
CA LYS A 265 -1.32 20.06 13.52
C LYS A 265 -0.66 20.36 14.87
N LYS A 266 -1.10 19.68 15.96
CA LYS A 266 -0.64 19.96 17.31
C LYS A 266 0.42 18.99 17.82
N LYS A 267 0.75 17.93 17.04
CA LYS A 267 1.69 16.85 17.40
C LYS A 267 1.37 16.20 18.76
N ASP A 268 0.08 16.00 19.03
CA ASP A 268 -0.43 15.43 20.26
C ASP A 268 -0.11 13.93 20.35
N LYS A 269 0.86 13.59 21.19
CA LYS A 269 1.34 12.21 21.39
C LYS A 269 0.34 11.33 22.14
N GLU A 270 -0.48 11.90 23.02
CA GLU A 270 -1.49 11.15 23.77
C GLU A 270 -2.59 10.67 22.81
N LYS A 271 -3.10 11.57 21.95
CA LYS A 271 -4.09 11.20 20.92
C LYS A 271 -3.53 10.22 19.89
N GLN A 272 -2.24 10.35 19.54
CA GLN A 272 -1.56 9.39 18.68
C GLN A 272 -1.49 8.01 19.33
N HIS A 273 -1.10 7.92 20.61
CA HIS A 273 -1.04 6.67 21.35
C HIS A 273 -2.42 6.02 21.47
N LEU A 274 -3.44 6.82 21.77
CA LEU A 274 -4.82 6.33 21.84
C LEU A 274 -5.30 5.78 20.49
N LEU A 275 -5.08 6.50 19.39
CA LEU A 275 -5.43 6.01 18.06
C LEU A 275 -4.73 4.69 17.77
N LYS A 276 -3.44 4.57 18.09
CA LYS A 276 -2.69 3.32 17.93
C LYS A 276 -3.33 2.18 18.73
N GLN A 277 -3.71 2.39 19.96
CA GLN A 277 -4.40 1.39 20.78
C GLN A 277 -5.73 0.95 20.17
N LEU A 278 -6.51 1.88 19.61
CA LEU A 278 -7.79 1.58 18.98
C LEU A 278 -7.63 0.75 17.69
N ILE A 279 -6.63 1.05 16.85
CA ILE A 279 -6.49 0.40 15.56
C ILE A 279 -5.68 -0.92 15.62
N SER A 280 -4.76 -1.07 16.58
CA SER A 280 -3.84 -2.22 16.66
C SER A 280 -4.52 -3.59 16.69
N PRO A 281 -5.69 -3.82 17.32
CA PRO A 281 -6.33 -5.13 17.31
C PRO A 281 -6.78 -5.59 15.92
N PHE A 282 -6.97 -4.65 14.99
CA PHE A 282 -7.53 -4.89 13.64
C PHE A 282 -6.50 -4.73 12.52
N ILE A 283 -5.25 -4.42 12.86
CA ILE A 283 -4.15 -4.33 11.89
C ILE A 283 -3.06 -5.31 12.30
N LEU A 284 -2.73 -6.24 11.40
CA LEU A 284 -1.56 -7.10 11.55
C LEU A 284 -0.51 -6.68 10.53
N ARG A 285 0.62 -6.17 11.02
CA ARG A 285 1.77 -5.79 10.20
C ARG A 285 3.01 -6.50 10.71
N ARG A 286 3.70 -7.15 9.78
CA ARG A 286 5.00 -7.78 10.03
C ARG A 286 5.94 -7.37 8.92
N THR A 287 7.16 -7.05 9.29
CA THR A 287 8.23 -6.74 8.35
C THR A 287 8.97 -8.02 7.95
N LYS A 288 9.63 -7.99 6.79
CA LYS A 288 10.49 -9.11 6.35
C LYS A 288 11.61 -9.38 7.35
N ALA A 289 12.15 -8.33 7.95
CA ALA A 289 13.22 -8.43 8.95
C ALA A 289 12.80 -9.17 10.22
N GLU A 290 11.52 -9.10 10.61
CA GLU A 290 11.00 -9.77 11.80
C GLU A 290 10.69 -11.25 11.60
N VAL A 291 10.36 -11.67 10.38
CA VAL A 291 9.78 -13.00 10.14
C VAL A 291 10.56 -13.90 9.18
N LEU A 292 11.60 -13.40 8.54
CA LEU A 292 12.37 -14.13 7.52
C LEU A 292 13.86 -14.07 7.80
N ASP A 293 14.34 -14.98 8.65
CA ASP A 293 15.78 -15.20 8.86
C ASP A 293 16.50 -15.75 7.61
N GLU A 294 15.74 -16.25 6.63
CA GLU A 294 16.26 -16.92 5.44
C GLU A 294 16.41 -16.01 4.21
N LEU A 295 15.91 -14.76 4.24
CA LEU A 295 16.14 -13.86 3.13
C LEU A 295 17.59 -13.40 3.12
N PRO A 296 18.25 -13.41 1.94
CA PRO A 296 19.58 -12.85 1.81
C PRO A 296 19.57 -11.35 2.13
N GLU A 297 20.74 -10.77 2.39
CA GLU A 297 20.88 -9.35 2.70
C GLU A 297 20.28 -8.46 1.59
N LYS A 298 19.66 -7.37 2.02
CA LYS A 298 19.21 -6.28 1.16
C LYS A 298 20.07 -5.05 1.44
N THR A 299 20.80 -4.59 0.42
CA THR A 299 21.65 -3.41 0.50
C THR A 299 21.10 -2.31 -0.37
N GLU A 300 20.92 -1.10 0.17
CA GLU A 300 20.52 0.10 -0.60
C GLU A 300 21.69 1.08 -0.68
N LEU A 301 22.04 1.46 -1.89
CA LEU A 301 23.15 2.36 -2.19
C LEU A 301 22.66 3.55 -3.03
N ILE A 302 22.97 4.75 -2.56
CA ILE A 302 22.77 5.96 -3.34
C ILE A 302 23.99 6.11 -4.27
N VAL A 303 23.73 6.22 -5.56
CA VAL A 303 24.74 6.51 -6.59
C VAL A 303 24.59 7.97 -6.95
N PRO A 304 25.48 8.84 -6.46
CA PRO A 304 25.45 10.26 -6.80
C PRO A 304 25.82 10.45 -8.27
N VAL A 305 25.09 11.32 -8.95
CA VAL A 305 25.34 11.69 -10.35
C VAL A 305 25.64 13.18 -10.41
N GLU A 306 26.87 13.53 -10.73
CA GLU A 306 27.24 14.90 -11.00
C GLU A 306 26.83 15.28 -12.42
N LEU A 307 25.97 16.30 -12.54
CA LEU A 307 25.55 16.84 -13.83
C LEU A 307 26.70 17.62 -14.47
N SER A 308 26.81 17.56 -15.80
CA SER A 308 27.76 18.42 -16.52
C SER A 308 27.43 19.91 -16.33
N GLU A 309 28.37 20.81 -16.60
CA GLU A 309 28.13 22.25 -16.53
C GLU A 309 26.97 22.70 -17.42
N GLU A 310 26.84 22.10 -18.60
CA GLU A 310 25.77 22.37 -19.56
C GLU A 310 24.41 21.88 -19.04
N GLU A 311 24.33 20.68 -18.49
CA GLU A 311 23.12 20.14 -17.86
C GLU A 311 22.69 21.01 -16.66
N MET A 312 23.65 21.39 -15.82
CA MET A 312 23.40 22.22 -14.64
C MET A 312 22.92 23.63 -15.04
N ALA A 313 23.48 24.23 -16.09
CA ALA A 313 23.04 25.54 -16.58
C ALA A 313 21.58 25.51 -17.04
N ILE A 314 21.16 24.45 -17.73
CA ILE A 314 19.76 24.24 -18.14
C ILE A 314 18.86 24.06 -16.93
N TYR A 315 19.27 23.20 -15.99
CA TYR A 315 18.54 22.94 -14.77
C TYR A 315 18.31 24.23 -13.97
N GLU A 316 19.35 25.04 -13.75
CA GLU A 316 19.31 26.31 -13.02
C GLU A 316 18.43 27.36 -13.74
N ASN A 317 18.48 27.41 -15.06
CA ASN A 317 17.60 28.31 -15.83
C ASN A 317 16.12 27.97 -15.59
N ILE A 318 15.77 26.68 -15.61
CA ILE A 318 14.40 26.21 -15.33
C ILE A 318 14.04 26.53 -13.88
N ARG A 319 14.93 26.27 -12.93
CA ARG A 319 14.73 26.54 -11.50
C ARG A 319 14.48 28.02 -11.23
N THR A 320 15.32 28.88 -11.75
CA THR A 320 15.23 30.33 -11.56
C THR A 320 13.92 30.89 -12.15
N ARG A 321 13.54 30.47 -13.35
CA ARG A 321 12.25 30.85 -13.97
C ARG A 321 11.07 30.38 -13.14
N THR A 322 11.16 29.18 -12.58
CA THR A 322 10.13 28.63 -11.72
C THR A 322 9.99 29.43 -10.42
N LEU A 323 11.11 29.75 -9.76
CA LEU A 323 11.11 30.53 -8.52
C LEU A 323 10.58 31.95 -8.74
N SER A 324 10.99 32.63 -9.82
CA SER A 324 10.47 33.97 -10.14
C SER A 324 8.97 33.98 -10.44
N GLY A 325 8.48 32.92 -11.10
CA GLY A 325 7.05 32.70 -11.27
C GLY A 325 6.33 32.46 -9.93
N LEU A 326 6.90 31.69 -9.01
CA LEU A 326 6.32 31.33 -7.71
C LEU A 326 6.25 32.48 -6.69
N GLN A 327 7.05 33.53 -6.86
CA GLN A 327 7.03 34.72 -6.00
C GLN A 327 5.85 35.67 -6.32
N SER A 328 5.20 35.53 -7.47
CA SER A 328 3.97 36.25 -7.77
C SER A 328 2.78 35.68 -6.98
N GLU A 329 1.94 36.54 -6.37
CA GLU A 329 0.89 36.18 -5.40
C GLU A 329 -0.23 35.21 -5.89
N LYS A 330 -0.19 34.74 -7.14
CA LYS A 330 -1.29 34.01 -7.81
C LYS A 330 -0.88 32.65 -8.38
N ILE A 331 -0.10 31.83 -7.71
CA ILE A 331 0.22 30.52 -8.29
C ILE A 331 -0.79 29.46 -7.92
N ASN A 332 -1.28 28.81 -8.98
CA ASN A 332 -2.07 27.60 -8.92
C ASN A 332 -1.16 26.41 -8.51
N PRO A 333 -1.55 25.57 -7.52
CA PRO A 333 -0.82 24.35 -7.16
C PRO A 333 -0.48 23.44 -8.35
N ILE A 334 -1.28 23.47 -9.42
CA ILE A 334 -1.03 22.71 -10.65
C ILE A 334 0.22 23.21 -11.38
N GLU A 335 0.43 24.52 -11.47
CA GLU A 335 1.61 25.11 -12.12
C GLU A 335 2.90 24.79 -11.36
N ALA A 336 2.85 24.82 -10.03
CA ALA A 336 3.97 24.42 -9.18
C ALA A 336 4.34 22.94 -9.39
N LEU A 337 3.34 22.05 -9.50
CA LEU A 337 3.56 20.63 -9.76
C LEU A 337 4.13 20.38 -11.17
N MET A 338 3.66 21.12 -12.17
CA MET A 338 4.22 21.06 -13.53
C MET A 338 5.68 21.51 -13.56
N ALA A 339 6.02 22.57 -12.85
CA ALA A 339 7.38 23.07 -12.75
C ALA A 339 8.33 22.07 -12.06
N LEU A 340 7.90 21.47 -10.95
CA LEU A 340 8.64 20.39 -10.29
C LEU A 340 8.84 19.19 -11.22
N THR A 341 7.84 18.84 -12.02
CA THR A 341 7.95 17.75 -13.00
C THR A 341 9.01 18.06 -14.05
N LYS A 342 9.05 19.31 -14.56
CA LYS A 342 10.09 19.75 -15.51
C LYS A 342 11.50 19.72 -14.89
N LEU A 343 11.66 20.14 -13.63
CA LEU A 343 12.95 20.09 -12.94
C LEU A 343 13.42 18.64 -12.76
N ARG A 344 12.54 17.73 -12.42
CA ARG A 344 12.88 16.30 -12.32
C ARG A 344 13.24 15.70 -13.68
N GLN A 345 12.57 16.11 -14.74
CA GLN A 345 12.94 15.71 -16.11
C GLN A 345 14.33 16.26 -16.49
N ALA A 346 14.61 17.53 -16.18
CA ALA A 346 15.92 18.13 -16.41
C ALA A 346 17.04 17.43 -15.63
N ALA A 347 16.78 16.99 -14.41
CA ALA A 347 17.72 16.20 -13.60
C ALA A 347 17.98 14.80 -14.16
N CYS A 348 17.07 14.25 -14.99
CA CYS A 348 17.28 12.99 -15.69
C CYS A 348 18.03 13.18 -17.02
N SER A 349 17.57 14.12 -17.85
CA SER A 349 18.18 14.47 -19.14
C SER A 349 17.61 15.79 -19.66
N PRO A 350 18.44 16.71 -20.18
CA PRO A 350 17.99 17.93 -20.85
C PRO A 350 17.03 17.68 -22.01
N GLU A 351 17.22 16.63 -22.76
CA GLU A 351 16.36 16.24 -23.91
C GLU A 351 14.91 15.98 -23.53
N LEU A 352 14.62 15.64 -22.25
CA LEU A 352 13.24 15.46 -21.77
C LEU A 352 12.48 16.79 -21.64
N VAL A 353 13.19 17.90 -21.51
CA VAL A 353 12.60 19.24 -21.41
C VAL A 353 12.54 19.91 -22.76
N ASP A 354 13.57 19.74 -23.58
CA ASP A 354 13.63 20.24 -24.95
C ASP A 354 14.33 19.20 -25.85
N LYS A 355 13.58 18.64 -26.78
CA LYS A 355 14.04 17.60 -27.71
C LYS A 355 15.12 18.08 -28.71
N HIS A 356 15.32 19.39 -28.82
CA HIS A 356 16.35 19.96 -29.69
C HIS A 356 17.73 20.02 -28.99
N LEU A 357 17.77 19.76 -27.68
CA LEU A 357 19.03 19.71 -26.94
C LEU A 357 19.71 18.34 -27.16
N THR A 358 20.92 18.40 -27.69
CA THR A 358 21.76 17.20 -27.97
C THR A 358 22.82 16.96 -26.88
N ILE A 359 22.57 17.43 -25.67
CA ILE A 359 23.49 17.30 -24.53
C ILE A 359 23.41 15.89 -23.98
N PRO A 360 24.54 15.16 -23.91
CA PRO A 360 24.54 13.81 -23.33
C PRO A 360 24.13 13.83 -21.86
N SER A 361 23.26 12.89 -21.46
CA SER A 361 22.85 12.77 -20.06
C SER A 361 23.93 12.09 -19.22
N SER A 362 24.43 12.81 -18.20
CA SER A 362 25.34 12.28 -17.19
C SER A 362 24.74 11.06 -16.48
N LYS A 363 23.44 11.08 -16.22
CA LYS A 363 22.73 9.97 -15.58
C LYS A 363 22.70 8.71 -16.45
N ILE A 364 22.50 8.85 -17.76
CA ILE A 364 22.57 7.72 -18.70
C ILE A 364 24.01 7.17 -18.76
N ARG A 365 25.03 8.03 -18.75
CA ARG A 365 26.43 7.61 -18.73
C ARG A 365 26.74 6.75 -17.50
N VAL A 366 26.40 7.23 -16.30
CA VAL A 366 26.60 6.48 -15.04
C VAL A 366 25.81 5.17 -15.07
N PHE A 367 24.58 5.19 -15.57
CA PHE A 367 23.75 3.98 -15.71
C PHE A 367 24.43 2.94 -16.63
N LEU A 368 24.97 3.34 -17.79
CA LEU A 368 25.66 2.41 -18.71
C LEU A 368 26.93 1.83 -18.09
N GLU A 369 27.69 2.62 -17.32
CA GLU A 369 28.86 2.15 -16.57
C GLU A 369 28.46 1.05 -15.57
N LEU A 370 27.43 1.27 -14.76
CA LEU A 370 26.90 0.29 -13.81
C LEU A 370 26.42 -0.99 -14.51
N VAL A 371 25.64 -0.84 -15.58
CA VAL A 371 25.09 -2.00 -16.32
C VAL A 371 26.19 -2.81 -16.98
N SER A 372 27.24 -2.18 -17.48
CA SER A 372 28.39 -2.89 -18.06
C SER A 372 29.09 -3.75 -17.01
N GLU A 373 29.31 -3.22 -15.81
CA GLU A 373 29.88 -3.95 -14.67
C GLU A 373 28.99 -5.13 -14.26
N LEU A 374 27.67 -4.90 -14.14
CA LEU A 374 26.72 -5.97 -13.79
C LEU A 374 26.71 -7.10 -14.84
N LYS A 375 26.75 -6.75 -16.12
CA LYS A 375 26.78 -7.73 -17.24
C LYS A 375 28.05 -8.57 -17.21
N GLU A 376 29.21 -7.95 -16.99
CA GLU A 376 30.49 -8.66 -16.88
C GLU A 376 30.50 -9.69 -15.75
N ASN A 377 29.84 -9.36 -14.62
CA ASN A 377 29.71 -10.22 -13.46
C ASN A 377 28.49 -11.16 -13.51
N LYS A 378 27.77 -11.24 -14.66
CA LYS A 378 26.58 -12.06 -14.87
C LYS A 378 25.44 -11.82 -13.87
N HIS A 379 25.32 -10.57 -13.41
CA HIS A 379 24.20 -10.10 -12.62
C HIS A 379 23.02 -9.73 -13.50
N ARG A 380 21.84 -9.73 -12.91
CA ARG A 380 20.57 -9.40 -13.59
C ARG A 380 19.86 -8.29 -12.86
N ALA A 381 19.46 -7.24 -13.57
CA ALA A 381 18.90 -6.06 -12.94
C ALA A 381 17.48 -5.72 -13.42
N LEU A 382 16.64 -5.28 -12.47
CA LEU A 382 15.42 -4.55 -12.75
C LEU A 382 15.74 -3.06 -12.78
N VAL A 383 15.29 -2.36 -13.80
CA VAL A 383 15.53 -0.93 -13.98
C VAL A 383 14.21 -0.20 -13.98
N PHE A 384 14.03 0.71 -13.03
CA PHE A 384 12.80 1.46 -12.85
C PHE A 384 12.98 2.94 -13.13
N SER A 385 12.01 3.53 -13.82
CA SER A 385 11.82 4.98 -13.90
C SER A 385 10.33 5.31 -13.92
N GLN A 386 9.98 6.48 -13.38
CA GLN A 386 8.63 7.00 -13.51
C GLN A 386 8.35 7.57 -14.92
N PHE A 387 9.41 8.05 -15.62
CA PHE A 387 9.30 8.67 -16.92
C PHE A 387 9.49 7.63 -18.03
N THR A 388 8.43 7.27 -18.73
CA THR A 388 8.51 6.39 -19.91
C THR A 388 9.35 7.03 -21.03
N SER A 389 9.32 8.39 -21.12
CA SER A 389 10.20 9.14 -22.03
C SER A 389 11.68 9.00 -21.67
N PHE A 390 12.04 8.95 -20.39
CA PHE A 390 13.42 8.69 -19.98
C PHE A 390 13.83 7.25 -20.28
N LEU A 391 12.95 6.27 -20.01
CA LEU A 391 13.19 4.90 -20.41
C LEU A 391 13.40 4.75 -21.93
N ALA A 392 12.75 5.58 -22.75
CA ALA A 392 12.98 5.58 -24.20
C ALA A 392 14.41 6.02 -24.55
N LEU A 393 14.95 7.06 -23.90
CA LEU A 393 16.35 7.50 -24.07
C LEU A 393 17.34 6.43 -23.59
N VAL A 394 17.04 5.81 -22.44
CA VAL A 394 17.85 4.71 -21.89
C VAL A 394 17.89 3.53 -22.85
N ARG A 395 16.75 3.15 -23.46
CA ARG A 395 16.67 2.10 -24.48
C ARG A 395 17.57 2.40 -25.69
N GLN A 396 17.50 3.62 -26.22
CA GLN A 396 18.37 4.05 -27.32
C GLN A 396 19.86 3.97 -26.96
N ALA A 397 20.21 4.27 -25.72
CA ALA A 397 21.58 4.17 -25.25
C ALA A 397 22.04 2.73 -25.12
N LEU A 398 21.17 1.82 -24.61
CA LEU A 398 21.44 0.38 -24.53
C LEU A 398 21.55 -0.26 -25.93
N ASP A 399 20.68 0.12 -26.87
CA ASP A 399 20.73 -0.34 -28.26
C ASP A 399 22.08 0.04 -28.90
N LYS A 400 22.54 1.28 -28.71
CA LYS A 400 23.86 1.73 -29.19
C LYS A 400 25.02 0.97 -28.52
N ALA A 401 24.87 0.59 -27.25
CA ALA A 401 25.88 -0.16 -26.50
C ALA A 401 25.82 -1.69 -26.76
N GLY A 402 24.84 -2.19 -27.54
CA GLY A 402 24.68 -3.62 -27.81
C GLY A 402 24.31 -4.43 -26.56
N ILE A 403 23.55 -3.84 -25.65
CA ILE A 403 23.10 -4.47 -24.40
C ILE A 403 21.64 -4.88 -24.55
N GLU A 404 21.36 -6.18 -24.39
CA GLU A 404 20.01 -6.73 -24.48
C GLU A 404 19.17 -6.39 -23.25
N TYR A 405 17.88 -6.15 -23.45
CA TYR A 405 16.94 -5.84 -22.38
C TYR A 405 15.51 -6.26 -22.73
N LEU A 406 14.69 -6.47 -21.71
CA LEU A 406 13.22 -6.50 -21.83
C LEU A 406 12.64 -5.15 -21.42
N TYR A 407 11.43 -4.84 -21.93
CA TYR A 407 10.75 -3.59 -21.64
C TYR A 407 9.28 -3.80 -21.27
N LEU A 408 8.82 -3.13 -20.22
CA LEU A 408 7.45 -3.19 -19.74
C LEU A 408 6.97 -1.81 -19.28
N ASP A 409 5.87 -1.34 -19.88
CA ASP A 409 5.14 -0.17 -19.42
C ASP A 409 3.62 -0.42 -19.34
N GLY A 410 2.85 0.67 -19.09
CA GLY A 410 1.40 0.59 -18.96
C GLY A 410 0.67 0.19 -20.23
N SER A 411 1.27 0.35 -21.43
CA SER A 411 0.67 0.05 -22.72
C SER A 411 0.70 -1.44 -23.09
N VAL A 412 1.58 -2.22 -22.42
CA VAL A 412 1.77 -3.65 -22.74
C VAL A 412 0.56 -4.48 -22.28
N PRO A 413 -0.10 -5.25 -23.19
CA PRO A 413 -1.23 -6.10 -22.83
C PRO A 413 -0.90 -7.18 -21.80
N ALA A 414 -1.88 -7.58 -20.98
CA ALA A 414 -1.69 -8.54 -19.88
C ALA A 414 -1.06 -9.88 -20.31
N ALA A 415 -1.48 -10.43 -21.45
CA ALA A 415 -0.92 -11.68 -21.99
C ALA A 415 0.58 -11.56 -22.36
N GLN A 416 0.97 -10.40 -22.90
CA GLN A 416 2.36 -10.14 -23.27
C GLN A 416 3.22 -9.86 -22.02
N ARG A 417 2.66 -9.24 -20.98
CA ARG A 417 3.34 -9.05 -19.68
C ARG A 417 3.77 -10.38 -19.08
N LYS A 418 2.88 -11.37 -19.09
CA LYS A 418 3.18 -12.72 -18.62
C LYS A 418 4.38 -13.31 -19.33
N LYS A 419 4.39 -13.25 -20.68
CA LYS A 419 5.49 -13.78 -21.50
C LYS A 419 6.82 -13.08 -21.18
N LEU A 420 6.82 -11.75 -21.02
CA LEU A 420 8.02 -10.99 -20.64
C LEU A 420 8.56 -11.42 -19.28
N VAL A 421 7.69 -11.59 -18.29
CA VAL A 421 8.07 -12.07 -16.95
C VAL A 421 8.65 -13.48 -17.02
N GLU A 422 8.00 -14.40 -17.73
CA GLU A 422 8.49 -15.77 -17.92
C GLU A 422 9.85 -15.79 -18.66
N THR A 423 10.00 -14.96 -19.69
CA THR A 423 11.28 -14.82 -20.41
C THR A 423 12.38 -14.30 -19.49
N PHE A 424 12.07 -13.31 -18.63
CA PHE A 424 13.04 -12.82 -17.65
C PHE A 424 13.34 -13.86 -16.60
N GLN A 425 12.37 -14.53 -16.01
CA GLN A 425 12.58 -15.50 -14.92
C GLN A 425 13.39 -16.74 -15.37
N ASN A 426 13.12 -17.24 -16.55
CA ASN A 426 13.66 -18.53 -17.03
C ASN A 426 14.81 -18.40 -18.06
N GLY A 427 15.04 -17.19 -18.58
CA GLY A 427 16.10 -16.91 -19.56
C GLY A 427 17.30 -16.20 -18.94
N ASP A 428 18.23 -15.74 -19.81
CA ASP A 428 19.49 -15.10 -19.42
C ASP A 428 19.51 -13.59 -19.70
N MET A 429 18.32 -12.97 -19.87
CA MET A 429 18.22 -11.53 -20.13
C MET A 429 18.82 -10.72 -18.97
N PRO A 430 19.82 -9.85 -19.23
CA PRO A 430 20.52 -9.14 -18.15
C PRO A 430 19.67 -8.03 -17.53
N LEU A 431 18.82 -7.38 -18.33
CA LEU A 431 18.07 -6.21 -17.91
C LEU A 431 16.57 -6.34 -18.17
N PHE A 432 15.78 -5.83 -17.25
CA PHE A 432 14.36 -5.63 -17.44
C PHE A 432 13.99 -4.19 -17.07
N LEU A 433 13.72 -3.36 -18.08
CA LEU A 433 13.31 -1.98 -17.92
C LEU A 433 11.79 -1.93 -17.69
N ILE A 434 11.38 -1.30 -16.62
CA ILE A 434 9.98 -1.31 -16.17
C ILE A 434 9.58 0.11 -15.76
N SER A 435 8.47 0.61 -16.32
CA SER A 435 7.92 1.86 -15.80
C SER A 435 7.42 1.66 -14.36
N LEU A 436 7.68 2.61 -13.46
CA LEU A 436 7.37 2.47 -12.04
C LEU A 436 5.87 2.16 -11.79
N LYS A 437 4.96 2.75 -12.58
CA LYS A 437 3.53 2.45 -12.52
C LYS A 437 3.20 1.01 -12.93
N ALA A 438 3.87 0.45 -13.93
CA ALA A 438 3.67 -0.93 -14.35
C ALA A 438 4.33 -1.92 -13.38
N GLY A 439 5.45 -1.53 -12.77
CA GLY A 439 6.16 -2.32 -11.76
C GLY A 439 5.38 -2.51 -10.45
N GLY A 440 4.47 -1.60 -10.12
CA GLY A 440 3.60 -1.70 -8.93
C GLY A 440 2.61 -2.89 -8.94
N THR A 441 2.58 -3.71 -9.97
CA THR A 441 1.52 -4.68 -10.25
C THR A 441 1.95 -6.14 -10.09
N GLY A 442 2.12 -6.64 -8.85
CA GLY A 442 2.12 -8.08 -8.53
C GLY A 442 3.13 -9.01 -9.27
N LEU A 443 4.13 -8.45 -9.95
CA LEU A 443 5.13 -9.22 -10.69
C LEU A 443 6.06 -9.98 -9.74
N ASN A 444 6.43 -11.21 -10.09
CA ASN A 444 7.46 -11.97 -9.40
C ASN A 444 8.73 -12.00 -10.26
N LEU A 445 9.80 -11.32 -9.83
CA LEU A 445 11.03 -11.12 -10.58
C LEU A 445 12.29 -11.48 -9.76
N THR A 446 12.23 -12.59 -9.02
CA THR A 446 13.30 -13.07 -8.15
C THR A 446 14.57 -13.54 -8.89
N ALA A 447 14.54 -13.60 -10.21
CA ALA A 447 15.74 -13.84 -11.01
C ALA A 447 16.72 -12.66 -11.02
N ALA A 448 16.26 -11.45 -10.66
CA ALA A 448 17.13 -10.30 -10.49
C ALA A 448 17.75 -10.28 -9.09
N ASP A 449 19.01 -9.94 -9.02
CA ASP A 449 19.77 -9.68 -7.80
C ASP A 449 20.18 -8.19 -7.68
N TYR A 450 19.85 -7.39 -8.69
CA TYR A 450 20.00 -5.93 -8.66
C TYR A 450 18.71 -5.21 -9.01
N VAL A 451 18.51 -4.06 -8.41
CA VAL A 451 17.43 -3.12 -8.73
C VAL A 451 18.03 -1.74 -8.90
N ILE A 452 17.72 -1.07 -9.99
CA ILE A 452 18.22 0.27 -10.29
C ILE A 452 17.03 1.22 -10.44
N HIS A 453 16.93 2.18 -9.53
CA HIS A 453 16.01 3.31 -9.66
C HIS A 453 16.74 4.46 -10.35
N LEU A 454 16.31 4.80 -11.55
CA LEU A 454 16.91 5.86 -12.36
C LEU A 454 16.56 7.27 -11.87
N ASP A 455 15.41 7.41 -11.24
CA ASP A 455 14.90 8.66 -10.67
C ASP A 455 14.09 8.39 -9.40
N PRO A 456 14.16 9.27 -8.37
CA PRO A 456 13.40 9.09 -7.14
C PRO A 456 11.92 9.44 -7.34
N TRP A 457 11.04 8.69 -6.67
CA TRP A 457 9.61 8.97 -6.61
C TRP A 457 9.25 9.71 -5.32
N TRP A 458 8.18 10.50 -5.34
CA TRP A 458 7.70 11.26 -4.17
C TRP A 458 7.32 10.36 -2.98
N ASN A 459 6.84 9.16 -3.25
CA ASN A 459 6.41 8.20 -2.25
C ASN A 459 7.41 7.04 -2.18
N PRO A 460 8.23 6.92 -1.14
CA PRO A 460 9.22 5.85 -0.99
C PRO A 460 8.58 4.46 -1.00
N ALA A 461 7.35 4.32 -0.51
CA ALA A 461 6.66 3.03 -0.50
C ALA A 461 6.43 2.45 -1.91
N VAL A 462 6.31 3.28 -2.95
CA VAL A 462 6.20 2.81 -4.34
C VAL A 462 7.55 2.31 -4.87
N GLU A 463 8.67 2.92 -4.47
CA GLU A 463 10.01 2.42 -4.78
C GLU A 463 10.29 1.10 -4.07
N ASP A 464 9.95 1.02 -2.78
CA ASP A 464 10.07 -0.20 -1.99
C ASP A 464 9.22 -1.31 -2.61
N GLN A 465 7.98 -1.00 -3.03
CA GLN A 465 7.11 -1.93 -3.75
C GLN A 465 7.73 -2.44 -5.06
N ALA A 466 8.39 -1.58 -5.83
CA ALA A 466 9.08 -1.97 -7.05
C ALA A 466 10.30 -2.86 -6.75
N SER A 467 11.10 -2.50 -5.75
CA SER A 467 12.28 -3.28 -5.31
C SER A 467 11.89 -4.65 -4.76
N ASP A 468 10.76 -4.75 -4.09
CA ASP A 468 10.20 -5.99 -3.54
C ASP A 468 9.75 -7.01 -4.59
N ARG A 469 9.83 -6.67 -5.88
CA ARG A 469 9.69 -7.65 -6.97
C ARG A 469 10.88 -8.60 -7.07
N ALA A 470 12.07 -8.12 -6.75
CA ALA A 470 13.29 -8.92 -6.66
C ALA A 470 13.49 -9.47 -5.24
N TYR A 471 13.24 -8.65 -4.20
CA TYR A 471 13.47 -9.00 -2.81
C TYR A 471 12.23 -9.60 -2.15
N ARG A 472 11.98 -10.88 -2.38
CA ARG A 472 10.83 -11.61 -1.84
C ARG A 472 11.12 -13.08 -1.65
N ILE A 473 10.21 -13.83 -1.04
CA ILE A 473 10.31 -15.29 -0.88
C ILE A 473 10.63 -15.97 -2.20
N GLY A 474 11.69 -16.78 -2.21
CA GLY A 474 12.25 -17.43 -3.40
C GLY A 474 13.51 -16.76 -3.94
N GLN A 475 13.90 -15.60 -3.43
CA GLN A 475 15.20 -14.99 -3.70
C GLN A 475 16.32 -15.77 -2.99
N LYS A 476 17.37 -16.14 -3.74
CA LYS A 476 18.52 -16.92 -3.24
C LYS A 476 19.81 -16.12 -3.18
N ARG A 477 19.85 -14.92 -3.75
CA ARG A 477 21.03 -14.05 -3.83
C ARG A 477 20.80 -12.78 -3.04
N PRO A 478 21.84 -12.17 -2.43
CA PRO A 478 21.75 -10.82 -1.90
C PRO A 478 21.19 -9.86 -2.97
N VAL A 479 20.32 -8.95 -2.56
CA VAL A 479 19.73 -7.97 -3.47
C VAL A 479 20.31 -6.61 -3.19
N THR A 480 20.94 -6.02 -4.21
CA THR A 480 21.48 -4.66 -4.16
C THR A 480 20.57 -3.70 -4.91
N ILE A 481 20.20 -2.61 -4.26
CA ILE A 481 19.35 -1.56 -4.83
C ILE A 481 20.21 -0.31 -5.03
N TYR A 482 20.36 0.11 -6.27
CA TYR A 482 20.98 1.37 -6.64
C TYR A 482 19.92 2.45 -6.86
N LYS A 483 20.11 3.62 -6.26
CA LYS A 483 19.29 4.83 -6.47
C LYS A 483 20.19 5.90 -7.10
N LEU A 484 20.01 6.18 -8.39
CA LEU A 484 20.75 7.21 -9.10
C LEU A 484 20.14 8.57 -8.79
N ILE A 485 20.93 9.44 -8.18
CA ILE A 485 20.47 10.74 -7.70
C ILE A 485 21.34 11.84 -8.24
N SER A 486 20.77 12.73 -9.03
CA SER A 486 21.47 13.91 -9.52
C SER A 486 21.73 14.89 -8.38
N GLU A 487 23.01 15.16 -8.10
CA GLU A 487 23.44 16.04 -7.02
C GLU A 487 23.04 17.49 -7.29
N LYS A 488 22.86 18.26 -6.22
CA LYS A 488 22.45 19.67 -6.26
C LYS A 488 21.15 19.91 -7.06
N THR A 489 20.26 18.93 -7.07
CA THR A 489 18.95 19.01 -7.74
C THR A 489 17.81 18.70 -6.78
N VAL A 490 16.59 18.87 -7.28
CA VAL A 490 15.35 18.50 -6.56
C VAL A 490 15.32 17.01 -6.15
N GLU A 491 16.05 16.14 -6.83
CA GLU A 491 16.11 14.72 -6.49
C GLU A 491 16.76 14.47 -5.12
N GLN A 492 17.78 15.22 -4.78
CA GLN A 492 18.41 15.14 -3.46
C GLN A 492 17.45 15.56 -2.35
N LYS A 493 16.66 16.61 -2.58
CA LYS A 493 15.61 17.05 -1.64
C LYS A 493 14.49 16.02 -1.48
N ILE A 494 14.13 15.32 -2.56
CA ILE A 494 13.14 14.21 -2.49
C ILE A 494 13.65 13.11 -1.56
N LEU A 495 14.96 12.76 -1.60
CA LEU A 495 15.51 11.77 -0.68
C LEU A 495 15.48 12.22 0.79
N GLU A 496 15.70 13.50 1.07
CA GLU A 496 15.58 14.05 2.43
C GLU A 496 14.14 13.92 2.94
N LEU A 497 13.16 14.20 2.07
CA LEU A 497 11.74 13.96 2.37
C LEU A 497 11.40 12.48 2.60
N HIS A 498 12.05 11.56 1.88
CA HIS A 498 11.87 10.12 2.10
C HIS A 498 12.23 9.70 3.51
N LYS A 499 13.33 10.21 4.07
CA LYS A 499 13.75 9.93 5.45
C LYS A 499 12.67 10.35 6.45
N THR A 500 12.09 11.53 6.23
CA THR A 500 11.03 12.06 7.10
C THR A 500 9.72 11.27 6.97
N LYS A 501 9.33 10.88 5.74
CA LYS A 501 8.09 10.13 5.47
C LYS A 501 8.18 8.66 5.93
N LYS A 502 9.34 8.01 5.79
CA LYS A 502 9.55 6.64 6.25
C LYS A 502 9.46 6.59 7.78
N ASN A 503 10.15 7.49 8.45
CA ASN A 503 10.06 7.65 9.90
C ASN A 503 8.63 7.85 10.40
N LEU A 504 7.77 8.45 9.60
CA LEU A 504 6.38 8.73 9.88
C LEU A 504 5.45 7.54 9.75
N ALA A 505 5.57 6.74 8.69
CA ALA A 505 4.78 5.52 8.49
C ALA A 505 5.15 4.48 9.55
N ASP A 506 6.45 4.32 9.82
CA ASP A 506 6.98 3.43 10.84
C ASP A 506 6.58 3.92 12.24
N ALA A 507 6.53 5.22 12.44
CA ALA A 507 6.19 5.86 13.68
C ALA A 507 4.71 5.77 14.08
N LEU A 508 3.78 5.78 13.13
CA LEU A 508 2.35 5.53 13.41
C LEU A 508 2.10 4.07 13.74
N LEU A 509 2.90 3.19 13.18
CA LEU A 509 2.85 1.76 13.45
C LEU A 509 3.76 1.38 14.62
N GLU A 510 4.87 2.13 14.85
CA GLU A 510 5.83 1.90 15.93
C GLU A 510 5.83 2.98 17.03
N GLY A 511 5.24 4.16 16.81
CA GLY A 511 5.02 5.18 17.87
C GLY A 511 5.73 6.53 17.75
N SER A 512 6.11 7.02 16.57
CA SER A 512 6.66 8.38 16.39
C SER A 512 6.16 9.14 15.14
N ASP A 513 6.21 10.44 15.15
CA ASP A 513 5.68 11.57 14.37
C ASP A 513 5.21 11.47 12.88
N VAL A 514 4.15 12.26 12.54
CA VAL A 514 3.24 12.25 11.37
C VAL A 514 3.63 13.15 10.18
N ALA A 515 3.26 12.75 8.94
CA ALA A 515 3.52 13.39 7.65
C ALA A 515 2.42 14.30 7.09
N LYS A 516 2.83 15.23 6.27
CA LYS A 516 2.01 16.23 5.56
C LYS A 516 1.90 15.96 4.06
N LYS A 517 0.79 16.37 3.42
CA LYS A 517 0.77 16.72 1.98
C LYS A 517 1.70 17.91 1.77
N LEU A 518 2.46 17.91 0.66
CA LEU A 518 3.33 19.03 0.32
C LEU A 518 2.53 20.35 0.30
N SER A 519 2.82 21.22 1.25
CA SER A 519 2.29 22.58 1.30
C SER A 519 2.99 23.48 0.27
N LYS A 520 2.45 24.67 0.03
CA LYS A 520 3.11 25.67 -0.84
C LYS A 520 4.51 26.00 -0.32
N GLU A 521 4.67 26.04 0.99
CA GLU A 521 5.93 26.31 1.70
C GLU A 521 6.94 25.17 1.45
N GLU A 522 6.52 23.91 1.54
CA GLU A 522 7.38 22.75 1.25
C GLU A 522 7.79 22.67 -0.22
N ILE A 523 6.91 23.05 -1.15
CA ILE A 523 7.27 23.15 -2.57
C ILE A 523 8.32 24.25 -2.78
N LEU A 524 8.17 25.39 -2.10
CA LEU A 524 9.15 26.46 -2.16
C LEU A 524 10.50 26.04 -1.54
N GLU A 525 10.48 25.31 -0.44
CA GLU A 525 11.67 24.75 0.21
C GLU A 525 12.41 23.76 -0.68
N LEU A 526 11.68 22.92 -1.40
CA LEU A 526 12.24 22.00 -2.42
C LEU A 526 12.93 22.72 -3.57
N LEU A 527 12.47 23.92 -3.92
CA LEU A 527 13.02 24.74 -5.00
C LEU A 527 14.16 25.66 -4.52
N GLN A 528 14.25 25.95 -3.22
CA GLN A 528 15.33 26.68 -2.59
C GLN A 528 16.48 25.72 -2.28
N LEU A 529 17.37 25.53 -3.24
CA LEU A 529 18.66 24.90 -2.99
C LEU A 529 19.52 25.90 -2.21
N SER A 530 19.99 25.51 -1.05
CA SER A 530 21.00 26.23 -0.29
C SER A 530 22.36 26.15 -0.99
#